data_643b9fd12a7f3052998f466e266f1e22
#
_entry.id   643b9fd12a7f3052998f466e266f1e22
#
_cell.length_a   1.000
_cell.length_b   1.000
_cell.length_c   1.000
_cell.angle_alpha   90.00
_cell.angle_beta   90.00
_cell.angle_gamma   90.00
#
_symmetry.space_group_name_H-M   'P 1'
#
loop_
_entity.id
_entity.type
_entity.pdbx_description
1 polymer ?
#
loop_
_entity_poly.entity_id
_entity_poly.type
_entity_poly.pdbx_seq_one_letter_code
_entity_poly.pdbx_strand_id
1 'polypeptide(L)'
;MTRLTLSRAGMLSAAAALITVCSPMLPVQAQYVYGDDVQQALRRDNKLTPEQREDMFRARKSWRKNTYKRRESILETERRCINDARTMDAFEACRKETKNSKRALRAEFRDYINPLRRRVGLPPLEEKRNMRRMDNDQGRRA
;
A
#
# COMPACT_ATOMS: atom_id res chain seq x y z
N MET A 1 54.71 57.19 35.82
CA MET A 1 55.44 56.00 36.39
C MET A 1 54.41 55.15 37.16
N THR A 2 53.83 54.12 36.54
CA THR A 2 53.03 53.20 37.31
C THR A 2 53.05 51.81 36.64
N ARG A 3 53.36 50.82 37.38
CA ARG A 3 53.83 49.49 37.00
C ARG A 3 52.65 48.58 36.57
N LEU A 4 52.82 47.85 35.50
CA LEU A 4 52.01 46.72 35.06
C LEU A 4 52.18 45.54 36.04
N THR A 5 51.11 44.97 36.51
CA THR A 5 51.09 43.63 37.09
C THR A 5 50.34 42.69 36.17
N LEU A 6 51.06 41.75 35.63
CA LEU A 6 50.49 40.60 34.91
C LEU A 6 49.79 39.67 35.89
N SER A 7 48.52 39.41 35.68
CA SER A 7 47.83 38.30 36.34
C SER A 7 47.63 37.17 35.36
N ARG A 8 48.23 36.04 35.61
CA ARG A 8 48.05 34.77 34.91
C ARG A 8 46.69 34.19 35.41
N ALA A 9 45.73 34.11 34.53
CA ALA A 9 44.51 33.33 34.77
C ALA A 9 44.51 32.13 33.80
N GLY A 10 44.38 30.96 34.40
CA GLY A 10 44.54 29.67 33.74
C GLY A 10 43.47 29.36 32.72
N MET A 11 43.91 28.75 31.62
CA MET A 11 43.04 28.11 30.63
C MET A 11 42.50 26.81 31.20
N LEU A 12 41.22 26.78 31.52
CA LEU A 12 40.47 25.55 31.67
C LEU A 12 39.88 25.17 30.33
N SER A 13 40.53 24.22 29.64
CA SER A 13 40.02 23.62 28.42
C SER A 13 38.87 22.69 28.76
N ALA A 14 37.65 23.15 28.58
CA ALA A 14 36.45 22.29 28.59
C ALA A 14 36.37 21.54 27.25
N ALA A 15 36.82 20.30 27.25
CA ALA A 15 36.61 19.38 26.12
C ALA A 15 35.11 19.00 26.10
N ALA A 16 34.36 19.68 25.28
CA ALA A 16 32.98 19.28 24.97
C ALA A 16 33.02 18.02 24.09
N ALA A 17 32.83 16.86 24.69
CA ALA A 17 32.60 15.60 23.99
C ALA A 17 31.25 15.66 23.27
N LEU A 18 31.27 15.93 21.97
CA LEU A 18 30.11 15.77 21.08
C LEU A 18 29.82 14.27 20.97
N ILE A 19 28.90 13.77 21.78
CA ILE A 19 28.31 12.45 21.62
C ILE A 19 27.40 12.53 20.40
N THR A 20 27.95 12.19 19.25
CA THR A 20 27.15 11.95 18.04
C THR A 20 26.33 10.69 18.30
N VAL A 21 25.09 10.86 18.73
CA VAL A 21 24.12 9.78 18.81
C VAL A 21 23.80 9.36 17.39
N CYS A 22 24.59 8.41 16.85
CA CYS A 22 24.23 7.66 15.67
C CYS A 22 23.00 6.83 16.05
N SER A 23 21.81 7.43 15.93
CA SER A 23 20.56 6.65 15.97
C SER A 23 20.62 5.67 14.80
N PRO A 24 20.61 4.34 15.04
CA PRO A 24 20.46 3.40 13.95
C PRO A 24 19.15 3.74 13.27
N MET A 25 19.23 4.20 12.01
CA MET A 25 18.06 4.28 11.15
C MET A 25 17.58 2.85 10.99
N LEU A 26 16.64 2.43 11.85
CA LEU A 26 15.88 1.22 11.63
C LEU A 26 15.27 1.38 10.24
N PRO A 27 15.49 0.43 9.33
CA PRO A 27 14.82 0.47 8.05
C PRO A 27 13.32 0.55 8.37
N VAL A 28 12.70 1.66 7.98
CA VAL A 28 11.25 1.76 7.96
C VAL A 28 10.84 0.70 6.95
N GLN A 29 10.61 -0.51 7.45
CA GLN A 29 9.88 -1.51 6.71
C GLN A 29 8.53 -0.87 6.49
N ALA A 30 8.36 -0.31 5.31
CA ALA A 30 7.04 -0.01 4.80
C ALA A 30 6.31 -1.35 4.83
N GLN A 31 5.67 -1.64 5.95
CA GLN A 31 4.69 -2.70 6.06
C GLN A 31 3.57 -2.25 5.13
N TYR A 32 3.76 -2.58 3.87
CA TYR A 32 2.64 -2.68 2.97
C TYR A 32 1.66 -3.61 3.69
N VAL A 33 0.62 -3.01 4.25
CA VAL A 33 -0.53 -3.74 4.76
C VAL A 33 -1.24 -4.34 3.52
N TYR A 34 -0.52 -5.25 2.86
CA TYR A 34 -1.14 -6.28 2.06
C TYR A 34 -1.74 -7.21 3.10
N GLY A 35 -3.04 -7.06 3.31
CA GLY A 35 -3.76 -7.89 4.26
C GLY A 35 -3.48 -9.38 4.02
N ASP A 36 -3.79 -10.20 4.99
CA ASP A 36 -3.61 -11.67 5.03
C ASP A 36 -3.98 -12.38 3.72
N ASP A 37 -4.86 -11.79 2.93
CA ASP A 37 -5.28 -12.27 1.61
C ASP A 37 -4.16 -12.39 0.58
N VAL A 38 -3.17 -11.47 0.61
CA VAL A 38 -2.03 -11.52 -0.33
C VAL A 38 -1.05 -12.61 0.11
N GLN A 39 -0.84 -12.76 1.41
CA GLN A 39 -0.01 -13.84 1.92
C GLN A 39 -0.64 -15.21 1.66
N GLN A 40 -1.97 -15.35 1.83
CA GLN A 40 -2.67 -16.58 1.46
C GLN A 40 -2.62 -16.84 -0.05
N ALA A 41 -2.75 -15.81 -0.88
CA ALA A 41 -2.60 -15.95 -2.33
C ALA A 41 -1.18 -16.41 -2.71
N LEU A 42 -0.14 -15.86 -2.08
CA LEU A 42 1.25 -16.27 -2.28
C LEU A 42 1.50 -17.71 -1.82
N ARG A 43 0.94 -18.14 -0.68
CA ARG A 43 1.04 -19.52 -0.20
C ARG A 43 0.37 -20.53 -1.14
N ARG A 44 -0.73 -20.14 -1.79
CA ARG A 44 -1.40 -20.98 -2.81
C ARG A 44 -0.60 -21.03 -4.10
N ASP A 45 0.01 -19.93 -4.50
CA ASP A 45 0.87 -19.86 -5.69
C ASP A 45 2.15 -20.71 -5.53
N ASN A 46 2.59 -20.99 -4.29
CA ASN A 46 3.74 -21.88 -4.00
C ASN A 46 3.46 -23.37 -4.30
N LYS A 47 2.20 -23.76 -4.50
CA LYS A 47 1.81 -25.12 -4.90
C LYS A 47 1.83 -25.33 -6.43
N LEU A 48 2.07 -24.28 -7.19
CA LEU A 48 2.12 -24.33 -8.65
C LEU A 48 3.48 -24.81 -9.14
N THR A 49 3.49 -25.52 -10.29
CA THR A 49 4.74 -25.80 -10.99
C THR A 49 5.42 -24.51 -11.46
N PRO A 50 6.73 -24.53 -11.78
CA PRO A 50 7.42 -23.36 -12.32
C PRO A 50 6.73 -22.80 -13.57
N GLU A 51 6.27 -23.63 -14.48
CA GLU A 51 5.59 -23.26 -15.71
C GLU A 51 4.25 -22.58 -15.41
N GLN A 52 3.45 -23.13 -14.51
CA GLN A 52 2.19 -22.56 -14.10
C GLN A 52 2.36 -21.19 -13.42
N ARG A 53 3.42 -21.02 -12.63
CA ARG A 53 3.76 -19.72 -12.03
C ARG A 53 4.13 -18.70 -13.09
N GLU A 54 4.90 -19.10 -14.10
CA GLU A 54 5.28 -18.22 -15.21
C GLU A 54 4.07 -17.82 -16.04
N ASP A 55 3.15 -18.73 -16.33
CA ASP A 55 1.89 -18.41 -17.03
C ASP A 55 1.03 -17.41 -16.25
N MET A 56 0.88 -17.62 -14.94
CA MET A 56 0.17 -16.69 -14.06
C MET A 56 0.86 -15.32 -14.00
N PHE A 57 2.19 -15.28 -13.97
CA PHE A 57 2.95 -14.05 -13.99
C PHE A 57 2.75 -13.29 -15.31
N ARG A 58 2.88 -13.98 -16.46
CA ARG A 58 2.68 -13.38 -17.79
C ARG A 58 1.28 -12.78 -17.94
N ALA A 59 0.26 -13.52 -17.52
CA ALA A 59 -1.12 -13.03 -17.56
C ALA A 59 -1.31 -11.78 -16.69
N ARG A 60 -0.84 -11.79 -15.45
CA ARG A 60 -0.92 -10.64 -14.54
C ARG A 60 -0.16 -9.43 -15.09
N LYS A 61 1.03 -9.65 -15.65
CA LYS A 61 1.86 -8.60 -16.28
C LYS A 61 1.16 -7.99 -17.48
N SER A 62 0.61 -8.83 -18.37
CA SER A 62 -0.17 -8.40 -19.54
C SER A 62 -1.38 -7.57 -19.11
N TRP A 63 -2.19 -8.05 -18.17
CA TRP A 63 -3.31 -7.29 -17.63
C TRP A 63 -2.88 -5.91 -17.10
N ARG A 64 -1.80 -5.86 -16.31
CA ARG A 64 -1.32 -4.60 -15.75
C ARG A 64 -0.90 -3.60 -16.83
N LYS A 65 -0.18 -4.08 -17.88
CA LYS A 65 0.23 -3.25 -19.00
C LYS A 65 -0.99 -2.70 -19.75
N ASN A 66 -1.95 -3.56 -20.09
CA ASN A 66 -3.12 -3.19 -20.88
C ASN A 66 -4.07 -2.24 -20.14
N THR A 67 -4.08 -2.30 -18.81
CA THR A 67 -4.95 -1.46 -17.98
C THR A 67 -4.25 -0.26 -17.35
N TYR A 68 -2.98 -0.02 -17.68
CA TYR A 68 -2.20 1.04 -17.05
C TYR A 68 -2.82 2.43 -17.25
N LYS A 69 -3.07 2.81 -18.50
CA LYS A 69 -3.69 4.10 -18.85
C LYS A 69 -5.07 4.30 -18.19
N ARG A 70 -5.86 3.23 -18.12
CA ARG A 70 -7.17 3.28 -17.47
C ARG A 70 -7.07 3.53 -15.97
N ARG A 71 -6.07 2.95 -15.29
CA ARG A 71 -5.80 3.20 -13.88
C ARG A 71 -5.36 4.65 -13.64
N GLU A 72 -4.49 5.15 -14.49
CA GLU A 72 -4.04 6.53 -14.49
C GLU A 72 -5.23 7.49 -14.67
N SER A 73 -6.10 7.24 -15.64
CA SER A 73 -7.32 8.01 -15.86
C SER A 73 -8.26 8.02 -14.64
N ILE A 74 -8.42 6.89 -13.96
CA ILE A 74 -9.22 6.82 -12.72
C ILE A 74 -8.63 7.72 -11.63
N LEU A 75 -7.31 7.70 -11.45
CA LEU A 75 -6.64 8.53 -10.44
C LEU A 75 -6.70 10.01 -10.81
N GLU A 76 -6.55 10.35 -12.08
CA GLU A 76 -6.64 11.73 -12.55
C GLU A 76 -8.06 12.30 -12.40
N THR A 77 -9.08 11.48 -12.67
CA THR A 77 -10.48 11.84 -12.43
C THR A 77 -10.74 12.03 -10.93
N GLU A 78 -10.22 11.15 -10.07
CA GLU A 78 -10.29 11.27 -8.62
C GLU A 78 -9.64 12.58 -8.15
N ARG A 79 -8.43 12.87 -8.63
CA ARG A 79 -7.69 14.08 -8.28
C ARG A 79 -8.46 15.35 -8.64
N ARG A 80 -8.98 15.45 -9.88
CA ARG A 80 -9.78 16.60 -10.32
C ARG A 80 -11.04 16.75 -9.50
N CYS A 81 -11.79 15.68 -9.33
CA CYS A 81 -13.03 15.69 -8.56
C CYS A 81 -12.82 16.16 -7.12
N ILE A 82 -11.76 15.68 -6.45
CA ILE A 82 -11.43 16.09 -5.07
C ILE A 82 -11.02 17.57 -5.02
N ASN A 83 -10.23 18.05 -5.97
CA ASN A 83 -9.81 19.45 -6.02
C ASN A 83 -11.00 20.41 -6.25
N ASP A 84 -12.00 19.98 -6.99
CA ASP A 84 -13.18 20.78 -7.32
C ASP A 84 -14.27 20.69 -6.23
N ALA A 85 -14.19 19.71 -5.34
CA ALA A 85 -15.18 19.50 -4.28
C ALA A 85 -15.16 20.65 -3.26
N ARG A 86 -16.29 21.35 -3.14
CA ARG A 86 -16.48 22.48 -2.21
C ARG A 86 -17.27 22.10 -0.96
N THR A 87 -17.85 20.92 -0.92
CA THR A 87 -18.68 20.42 0.17
C THR A 87 -18.27 19.00 0.53
N MET A 88 -18.62 18.56 1.74
CA MET A 88 -18.40 17.20 2.18
C MET A 88 -19.13 16.18 1.28
N ASP A 89 -20.37 16.48 0.90
CA ASP A 89 -21.17 15.61 0.03
C ASP A 89 -20.52 15.43 -1.36
N ALA A 90 -20.00 16.53 -1.93
CA ALA A 90 -19.25 16.47 -3.19
C ALA A 90 -17.99 15.62 -3.06
N PHE A 91 -17.24 15.77 -1.97
CA PHE A 91 -16.07 14.96 -1.69
C PHE A 91 -16.40 13.48 -1.54
N GLU A 92 -17.47 13.14 -0.82
CA GLU A 92 -17.92 11.75 -0.69
C GLU A 92 -18.40 11.16 -2.01
N ALA A 93 -19.08 11.95 -2.84
CA ALA A 93 -19.48 11.53 -4.19
C ALA A 93 -18.24 11.18 -5.04
N CYS A 94 -17.18 12.00 -5.03
CA CYS A 94 -15.91 11.70 -5.70
C CYS A 94 -15.31 10.37 -5.24
N ARG A 95 -15.27 10.14 -3.93
CA ARG A 95 -14.76 8.87 -3.37
C ARG A 95 -15.59 7.67 -3.78
N LYS A 96 -16.92 7.82 -3.81
CA LYS A 96 -17.85 6.77 -4.20
C LYS A 96 -17.64 6.38 -5.68
N GLU A 97 -17.54 7.37 -6.55
CA GLU A 97 -17.31 7.17 -7.99
C GLU A 97 -15.96 6.45 -8.24
N THR A 98 -14.89 6.94 -7.64
CA THR A 98 -13.57 6.29 -7.72
C THR A 98 -13.61 4.86 -7.22
N LYS A 99 -14.29 4.62 -6.11
CA LYS A 99 -14.45 3.25 -5.56
C LYS A 99 -15.19 2.34 -6.53
N ASN A 100 -16.23 2.85 -7.21
CA ASN A 100 -16.98 2.10 -8.20
C ASN A 100 -16.13 1.77 -9.43
N SER A 101 -15.38 2.75 -9.95
CA SER A 101 -14.46 2.56 -11.08
C SER A 101 -13.36 1.54 -10.78
N LYS A 102 -12.76 1.62 -9.58
CA LYS A 102 -11.78 0.63 -9.10
C LYS A 102 -12.41 -0.77 -8.90
N ARG A 103 -13.70 -0.84 -8.49
CA ARG A 103 -14.43 -2.11 -8.35
C ARG A 103 -14.70 -2.74 -9.70
N ALA A 104 -15.16 -1.97 -10.69
CA ALA A 104 -15.37 -2.43 -12.05
C ALA A 104 -14.09 -3.03 -12.65
N LEU A 105 -12.96 -2.31 -12.53
CA LEU A 105 -11.67 -2.80 -13.00
C LEU A 105 -11.21 -4.09 -12.31
N ARG A 106 -11.55 -4.29 -11.04
CA ARG A 106 -11.27 -5.55 -10.32
C ARG A 106 -12.18 -6.68 -10.79
N ALA A 107 -13.45 -6.40 -11.13
CA ALA A 107 -14.34 -7.40 -11.69
C ALA A 107 -13.80 -7.91 -13.02
N GLU A 108 -13.46 -7.02 -13.92
CA GLU A 108 -12.84 -7.38 -15.20
C GLU A 108 -11.54 -8.18 -15.04
N PHE A 109 -10.72 -7.84 -14.03
CA PHE A 109 -9.53 -8.64 -13.73
C PHE A 109 -9.89 -10.07 -13.32
N ARG A 110 -10.93 -10.25 -12.51
CA ARG A 110 -11.39 -11.59 -12.12
C ARG A 110 -11.83 -12.39 -13.33
N ASP A 111 -12.60 -11.76 -14.20
CA ASP A 111 -13.09 -12.41 -15.42
C ASP A 111 -11.94 -12.81 -16.36
N TYR A 112 -10.94 -11.96 -16.46
CA TYR A 112 -9.73 -12.22 -17.23
C TYR A 112 -8.86 -13.34 -16.66
N ILE A 113 -8.63 -13.37 -15.35
CA ILE A 113 -7.66 -14.28 -14.72
C ILE A 113 -8.27 -15.63 -14.31
N ASN A 114 -9.56 -15.69 -14.03
CA ASN A 114 -10.22 -16.89 -13.49
C ASN A 114 -10.17 -18.10 -14.44
N PRO A 115 -10.28 -17.97 -15.76
CA PRO A 115 -10.09 -19.09 -16.67
C PRO A 115 -8.71 -19.73 -16.52
N LEU A 116 -7.66 -18.91 -16.41
CA LEU A 116 -6.30 -19.42 -16.19
C LEU A 116 -6.16 -20.06 -14.82
N ARG A 117 -6.71 -19.45 -13.77
CA ARG A 117 -6.69 -20.00 -12.41
C ARG A 117 -7.30 -21.41 -12.35
N ARG A 118 -8.47 -21.58 -12.99
CA ARG A 118 -9.09 -22.91 -13.10
C ARG A 118 -8.20 -23.93 -13.81
N ARG A 119 -7.56 -23.51 -14.91
CA ARG A 119 -6.66 -24.38 -15.68
C ARG A 119 -5.48 -24.90 -14.85
N VAL A 120 -4.94 -24.05 -13.96
CA VAL A 120 -3.81 -24.42 -13.09
C VAL A 120 -4.25 -25.01 -11.74
N GLY A 121 -5.54 -25.33 -11.56
CA GLY A 121 -6.06 -25.96 -10.33
C GLY A 121 -6.23 -25.00 -9.15
N LEU A 122 -6.18 -23.66 -9.40
CA LEU A 122 -6.44 -22.68 -8.36
C LEU A 122 -7.95 -22.32 -8.29
N PRO A 123 -8.49 -22.08 -7.10
CA PRO A 123 -9.86 -21.59 -6.97
C PRO A 123 -10.01 -20.22 -7.65
N PRO A 124 -11.18 -19.91 -8.23
CA PRO A 124 -11.44 -18.61 -8.82
C PRO A 124 -11.31 -17.49 -7.77
N LEU A 125 -10.95 -16.29 -8.24
CA LEU A 125 -11.05 -15.11 -7.41
C LEU A 125 -12.51 -14.70 -7.31
N GLU A 126 -13.03 -14.69 -6.10
CA GLU A 126 -14.38 -14.22 -5.83
C GLU A 126 -14.41 -12.71 -5.57
N GLU A 127 -15.56 -12.11 -5.78
CA GLU A 127 -15.80 -10.79 -5.22
C GLU A 127 -15.81 -10.92 -3.70
N LYS A 128 -15.04 -10.11 -2.98
CA LYS A 128 -15.16 -10.00 -1.53
C LYS A 128 -16.56 -9.45 -1.23
N ARG A 129 -17.56 -10.35 -1.19
CA ARG A 129 -18.81 -10.04 -0.53
C ARG A 129 -18.46 -9.61 0.87
N ASN A 130 -19.08 -8.53 1.33
CA ASN A 130 -18.85 -7.99 2.67
C ASN A 130 -19.08 -9.11 3.72
N MET A 131 -18.08 -9.95 3.96
CA MET A 131 -18.10 -10.94 5.06
C MET A 131 -18.39 -10.26 6.39
N ARG A 132 -18.03 -8.98 6.54
CA ARG A 132 -18.38 -8.16 7.71
C ARG A 132 -19.89 -7.98 7.97
N ARG A 133 -20.76 -8.26 6.98
CA ARG A 133 -22.23 -8.23 7.23
C ARG A 133 -22.76 -9.51 7.83
N MET A 134 -22.13 -10.66 7.57
CA MET A 134 -22.58 -11.93 8.13
C MET A 134 -22.20 -12.09 9.60
N ASP A 135 -21.00 -11.64 9.99
CA ASP A 135 -20.58 -11.70 11.41
C ASP A 135 -21.40 -10.77 12.31
N ASN A 136 -21.86 -9.62 11.77
CA ASN A 136 -22.68 -8.68 12.53
C ASN A 136 -24.15 -9.13 12.69
N ASP A 137 -24.65 -9.96 11.79
CA ASP A 137 -26.02 -10.48 11.87
C ASP A 137 -26.13 -11.69 12.82
N GLN A 138 -25.05 -12.47 12.94
CA GLN A 138 -25.00 -13.56 13.93
C GLN A 138 -24.81 -13.04 15.38
N GLY A 139 -24.07 -11.94 15.56
CA GLY A 139 -23.91 -11.32 16.87
C GLY A 139 -25.13 -10.56 17.41
N ARG A 140 -26.15 -10.31 16.56
CA ARG A 140 -27.42 -9.66 16.98
C ARG A 140 -28.54 -10.65 17.33
N ARG A 141 -28.33 -11.94 17.08
CA ARG A 141 -29.33 -12.99 17.35
C ARG A 141 -28.98 -13.85 18.56
N ALA A 142 -27.89 -13.56 19.25
CA ALA A 142 -27.49 -14.12 20.54
C ALA A 142 -27.75 -13.11 21.66
#